data_9e7cd06ce272d3db5f98de70e957c1c3
#
_entry.id   9e7cd06ce272d3db5f98de70e957c1c3
#
_cell.length_a   1.000
_cell.length_b   1.000
_cell.length_c   1.000
_cell.angle_alpha   90.00
_cell.angle_beta   90.00
_cell.angle_gamma   90.00
#
_symmetry.space_group_name_H-M   'P 1'
#
loop_
_entity.id
_entity.type
_entity.pdbx_description
1 polymer ?
#
loop_
_entity_poly.entity_id
_entity_poly.type
_entity_poly.pdbx_seq_one_letter_code
_entity_poly.pdbx_strand_id
1 'polypeptide(L)'
;MTAALDLSAAETFRPKVVVVTMFEIGEAKGDRPGELQFWVEREGLDRTITVPAAPHPLHANADASVVALLTGVGNTNAAAAVMALGLDPRFDLRRAYWLVAGIAGVDPADASLGSAAWARHVVEGDLAHEFDAREIPPDWPTGYVPLGKRKPYELPRATLRPGQVFTLNRGLVEWAHALTQDVEVPDSEGLRRLRARYDGLPAAMRAPFVLIGDAMASSTFWHGARMNAWANEWLRYYTNGEANYVMTAMEDTGTLRALELIGQAGRCDPRRALVLRTASNYDSPWPGASAVESLNSEAPGTFSGLLPSLEAAHRVGSRVVRELVAGWDRYETTSPGSR
;
A
#
# COMPACT_ATOMS: atom_id res chain seq x y z
N MET A 1 41.86 31.30 -7.63
CA MET A 1 41.36 31.15 -6.26
C MET A 1 40.11 30.27 -6.30
N THR A 2 40.30 28.98 -6.09
CA THR A 2 39.22 28.00 -6.01
C THR A 2 38.67 28.09 -4.58
N ALA A 3 37.43 28.60 -4.45
CA ALA A 3 36.73 28.57 -3.17
C ALA A 3 36.50 27.10 -2.80
N ALA A 4 37.16 26.64 -1.74
CA ALA A 4 36.83 25.38 -1.12
C ALA A 4 35.39 25.46 -0.64
N LEU A 5 34.51 24.61 -1.18
CA LEU A 5 33.19 24.36 -0.63
C LEU A 5 33.42 23.85 0.79
N ASP A 6 33.00 24.66 1.76
CA ASP A 6 32.94 24.28 3.17
C ASP A 6 31.90 23.16 3.29
N LEU A 7 32.37 21.91 3.28
CA LEU A 7 31.59 20.74 3.64
C LEU A 7 31.43 20.75 5.18
N SER A 8 30.67 21.72 5.71
CA SER A 8 30.11 21.57 7.05
C SER A 8 29.41 20.23 7.09
N ALA A 9 29.69 19.40 8.08
CA ALA A 9 29.23 18.04 8.20
C ALA A 9 27.71 18.01 7.95
N ALA A 10 27.31 17.56 6.76
CA ALA A 10 25.90 17.51 6.41
C ALA A 10 25.19 16.64 7.44
N GLU A 11 24.09 17.14 7.99
CA GLU A 11 23.29 16.41 8.98
C GLU A 11 22.95 15.03 8.44
N THR A 12 23.26 13.97 9.20
CA THR A 12 22.96 12.60 8.84
C THR A 12 21.72 12.13 9.59
N PHE A 13 20.71 11.71 8.86
CA PHE A 13 19.46 11.18 9.39
C PHE A 13 19.51 9.65 9.47
N ARG A 14 19.01 9.08 10.57
CA ARG A 14 18.90 7.63 10.78
C ARG A 14 17.47 7.25 11.18
N PRO A 15 16.53 7.31 10.26
CA PRO A 15 15.15 6.94 10.56
C PRO A 15 15.07 5.50 11.04
N LYS A 16 14.28 5.28 12.09
CA LYS A 16 13.87 3.96 12.54
C LYS A 16 12.74 3.43 11.66
N VAL A 17 11.80 4.32 11.29
CA VAL A 17 10.66 4.00 10.44
C VAL A 17 10.46 5.07 9.38
N VAL A 18 10.26 4.62 8.14
CA VAL A 18 9.80 5.44 7.02
C VAL A 18 8.35 5.04 6.73
N VAL A 19 7.41 5.96 6.92
CA VAL A 19 6.02 5.80 6.51
C VAL A 19 5.88 6.32 5.08
N VAL A 20 5.32 5.50 4.20
CA VAL A 20 5.11 5.85 2.79
C VAL A 20 3.61 6.04 2.57
N THR A 21 3.23 7.25 2.15
CA THR A 21 1.86 7.66 1.81
C THR A 21 1.83 8.17 0.38
N MET A 22 0.67 8.18 -0.28
CA MET A 22 0.61 8.37 -1.72
C MET A 22 -0.02 9.69 -2.14
N PHE A 23 -0.99 10.20 -1.38
CA PHE A 23 -1.61 11.47 -1.71
C PHE A 23 -1.96 12.28 -0.46
N GLU A 24 -2.09 13.60 -0.66
CA GLU A 24 -2.66 14.52 0.32
C GLU A 24 -3.70 15.42 -0.36
N ILE A 25 -4.66 15.93 0.40
CA ILE A 25 -5.69 16.84 -0.09
C ILE A 25 -5.44 18.20 0.54
N GLY A 26 -4.78 19.09 -0.21
CA GLY A 26 -4.41 20.41 0.29
C GLY A 26 -3.08 20.40 1.05
N GLU A 27 -3.09 20.89 2.27
CA GLU A 27 -1.90 21.02 3.12
C GLU A 27 -1.66 19.76 3.95
N ALA A 28 -0.46 19.59 4.46
CA ALA A 28 -0.13 18.45 5.32
C ALA A 28 -0.79 18.50 6.71
N LYS A 29 -1.49 19.58 7.05
CA LYS A 29 -2.17 19.81 8.34
C LYS A 29 -3.37 20.73 8.21
N GLY A 30 -4.39 20.49 9.06
CA GLY A 30 -5.42 21.48 9.42
C GLY A 30 -6.54 21.66 8.42
N ASP A 31 -6.59 20.88 7.36
CA ASP A 31 -7.66 20.93 6.38
C ASP A 31 -8.27 19.53 6.14
N ARG A 32 -8.75 19.23 4.94
CA ARG A 32 -9.32 17.94 4.61
C ARG A 32 -8.19 16.90 4.42
N PRO A 33 -8.14 15.82 5.23
CA PRO A 33 -7.03 14.89 5.18
C PRO A 33 -7.01 14.03 3.91
N GLY A 34 -5.80 13.82 3.38
CA GLY A 34 -5.42 12.68 2.58
C GLY A 34 -4.69 11.65 3.45
N GLU A 35 -3.77 10.89 2.87
CA GLU A 35 -3.08 9.81 3.59
C GLU A 35 -1.98 10.31 4.54
N LEU A 36 -1.41 11.49 4.30
CA LEU A 36 -0.28 12.00 5.07
C LEU A 36 -0.71 12.73 6.35
N GLN A 37 -1.78 13.51 6.31
CA GLN A 37 -2.12 14.47 7.36
C GLN A 37 -2.18 13.86 8.76
N PHE A 38 -2.84 12.71 8.94
CA PHE A 38 -2.94 12.09 10.26
C PHE A 38 -1.59 11.64 10.83
N TRP A 39 -0.65 11.27 9.97
CA TRP A 39 0.71 10.95 10.39
C TRP A 39 1.43 12.21 10.86
N VAL A 40 1.32 13.31 10.12
CA VAL A 40 1.96 14.57 10.50
C VAL A 40 1.41 15.10 11.81
N GLU A 41 0.09 15.16 11.95
CA GLU A 41 -0.57 15.75 13.12
C GLU A 41 -0.40 14.92 14.39
N ARG A 42 -0.50 13.59 14.29
CA ARG A 42 -0.62 12.72 15.46
C ARG A 42 0.68 12.06 15.89
N GLU A 43 1.67 11.99 14.99
CA GLU A 43 3.01 11.49 15.31
C GLU A 43 4.03 12.62 15.47
N GLY A 44 3.58 13.88 15.46
CA GLY A 44 4.43 15.06 15.67
C GLY A 44 5.50 15.23 14.59
N LEU A 45 5.14 14.97 13.31
CA LEU A 45 6.07 15.09 12.19
C LEU A 45 6.15 16.54 11.69
N ASP A 46 6.54 17.45 12.59
CA ASP A 46 6.51 18.89 12.37
C ASP A 46 7.70 19.44 11.59
N ARG A 47 8.76 18.65 11.49
CA ARG A 47 9.98 19.03 10.77
C ARG A 47 9.86 18.63 9.31
N THR A 48 10.18 19.55 8.40
CA THR A 48 10.27 19.26 6.95
C THR A 48 11.71 19.11 6.52
N ILE A 49 12.01 18.11 5.69
CA ILE A 49 13.33 17.83 5.15
C ILE A 49 13.22 17.73 3.62
N THR A 50 13.83 18.66 2.90
CA THR A 50 13.87 18.60 1.44
C THR A 50 14.83 17.53 0.97
N VAL A 51 14.34 16.61 0.15
CA VAL A 51 15.14 15.60 -0.54
C VAL A 51 15.21 16.00 -2.03
N PRO A 52 16.41 16.21 -2.57
CA PRO A 52 16.55 16.50 -4.00
C PRO A 52 15.91 15.43 -4.87
N ALA A 53 15.17 15.82 -5.90
CA ALA A 53 14.43 14.94 -6.81
C ALA A 53 13.24 14.18 -6.19
N ALA A 54 12.93 14.33 -4.91
CA ALA A 54 11.65 13.88 -4.38
C ALA A 54 10.53 14.88 -4.74
N PRO A 55 9.33 14.41 -5.05
CA PRO A 55 8.23 15.30 -5.46
C PRO A 55 7.74 16.20 -4.32
N HIS A 56 7.90 15.76 -3.08
CA HIS A 56 7.48 16.46 -1.86
C HIS A 56 8.57 16.40 -0.79
N PRO A 57 8.63 17.38 0.14
CA PRO A 57 9.51 17.26 1.30
C PRO A 57 9.05 16.10 2.19
N LEU A 58 10.00 15.50 2.93
CA LEU A 58 9.67 14.59 4.00
C LEU A 58 9.11 15.38 5.20
N HIS A 59 8.23 14.76 5.94
CA HIS A 59 7.82 15.18 7.27
C HIS A 59 8.47 14.28 8.33
N ALA A 60 9.05 14.85 9.37
CA ALA A 60 9.79 14.10 10.38
C ALA A 60 9.45 14.58 11.79
N ASN A 61 9.54 13.70 12.76
CA ASN A 61 9.56 14.10 14.17
C ASN A 61 10.90 14.77 14.55
N ALA A 62 11.01 15.27 15.78
CA ALA A 62 12.11 16.13 16.19
C ALA A 62 13.51 15.50 15.97
N ASP A 63 13.67 14.21 16.26
CA ASP A 63 14.92 13.46 16.09
C ASP A 63 15.03 12.71 14.75
N ALA A 64 14.05 12.88 13.87
CA ALA A 64 13.93 12.19 12.60
C ALA A 64 13.96 10.64 12.72
N SER A 65 13.56 10.10 13.87
CA SER A 65 13.42 8.65 14.05
C SER A 65 12.21 8.10 13.29
N VAL A 66 11.18 8.92 13.05
CA VAL A 66 10.04 8.64 12.18
C VAL A 66 10.00 9.70 11.10
N VAL A 67 9.96 9.27 9.85
CA VAL A 67 9.78 10.15 8.69
C VAL A 67 8.62 9.66 7.84
N ALA A 68 7.86 10.58 7.27
CA ALA A 68 6.80 10.30 6.30
C ALA A 68 7.20 10.81 4.92
N LEU A 69 7.06 9.97 3.92
CA LEU A 69 7.30 10.25 2.50
C LEU A 69 5.97 10.28 1.76
N LEU A 70 5.65 11.39 1.12
CA LEU A 70 4.53 11.53 0.19
C LEU A 70 5.03 11.27 -1.22
N THR A 71 4.54 10.21 -1.87
CA THR A 71 5.10 9.74 -3.16
C THR A 71 4.44 10.35 -4.38
N GLY A 72 3.16 10.70 -4.29
CA GLY A 72 2.29 10.86 -5.45
C GLY A 72 1.64 9.53 -5.85
N VAL A 73 0.54 9.62 -6.59
CA VAL A 73 -0.28 8.46 -7.00
C VAL A 73 0.38 7.69 -8.14
N GLY A 74 0.31 6.36 -8.08
CA GLY A 74 0.75 5.42 -9.12
C GLY A 74 2.18 4.90 -8.93
N ASN A 75 2.42 3.71 -9.44
CA ASN A 75 3.67 2.97 -9.29
C ASN A 75 4.92 3.77 -9.72
N THR A 76 4.82 4.57 -10.78
CA THR A 76 5.94 5.37 -11.28
C THR A 76 6.36 6.45 -10.29
N ASN A 77 5.40 7.19 -9.72
CA ASN A 77 5.66 8.22 -8.72
C ASN A 77 6.22 7.60 -7.43
N ALA A 78 5.64 6.51 -6.99
CA ALA A 78 6.08 5.80 -5.81
C ALA A 78 7.53 5.31 -5.94
N ALA A 79 7.87 4.68 -7.07
CA ALA A 79 9.23 4.24 -7.34
C ALA A 79 10.23 5.41 -7.38
N ALA A 80 9.88 6.50 -8.06
CA ALA A 80 10.75 7.68 -8.17
C ALA A 80 11.01 8.33 -6.79
N ALA A 81 9.98 8.52 -5.99
CA ALA A 81 10.09 9.14 -4.67
C ALA A 81 10.91 8.29 -3.70
N VAL A 82 10.68 6.98 -3.66
CA VAL A 82 11.45 6.05 -2.81
C VAL A 82 12.90 5.96 -3.27
N MET A 83 13.17 5.95 -4.58
CA MET A 83 14.54 6.01 -5.11
C MET A 83 15.24 7.32 -4.75
N ALA A 84 14.56 8.46 -4.84
CA ALA A 84 15.11 9.76 -4.47
C ALA A 84 15.56 9.79 -3.00
N LEU A 85 14.70 9.33 -2.08
CA LEU A 85 15.05 9.21 -0.67
C LEU A 85 16.16 8.17 -0.45
N GLY A 86 16.06 7.00 -1.07
CA GLY A 86 16.98 5.90 -0.86
C GLY A 86 18.42 6.19 -1.31
N LEU A 87 18.58 7.07 -2.30
CA LEU A 87 19.89 7.47 -2.84
C LEU A 87 20.45 8.75 -2.19
N ASP A 88 19.67 9.48 -1.42
CA ASP A 88 20.16 10.66 -0.71
C ASP A 88 21.21 10.26 0.35
N PRO A 89 22.48 10.71 0.22
CA PRO A 89 23.56 10.27 1.11
C PRO A 89 23.39 10.73 2.57
N ARG A 90 22.52 11.70 2.84
CA ARG A 90 22.23 12.18 4.19
C ARG A 90 21.44 11.18 5.01
N PHE A 91 20.80 10.18 4.36
CA PHE A 91 19.97 9.19 5.05
C PHE A 91 20.68 7.84 5.15
N ASP A 92 20.82 7.33 6.37
CA ASP A 92 21.20 5.95 6.64
C ASP A 92 19.94 5.11 6.88
N LEU A 93 19.50 4.41 5.84
CA LEU A 93 18.25 3.64 5.83
C LEU A 93 18.47 2.14 6.00
N ARG A 94 19.72 1.70 6.23
CA ARG A 94 20.08 0.27 6.27
C ARG A 94 19.34 -0.54 7.33
N ARG A 95 18.89 0.10 8.39
CA ARG A 95 18.14 -0.53 9.48
C ARG A 95 16.68 -0.10 9.54
N ALA A 96 16.30 0.91 8.77
CA ALA A 96 14.94 1.45 8.77
C ALA A 96 13.89 0.40 8.38
N TYR A 97 12.77 0.44 9.08
CA TYR A 97 11.55 -0.24 8.63
C TYR A 97 10.78 0.68 7.67
N TRP A 98 10.11 0.07 6.71
CA TRP A 98 9.29 0.79 5.73
C TRP A 98 7.85 0.35 5.90
N LEU A 99 6.96 1.28 6.12
CA LEU A 99 5.53 1.04 6.24
C LEU A 99 4.81 1.76 5.11
N VAL A 100 4.37 1.04 4.10
CA VAL A 100 3.41 1.56 3.12
C VAL A 100 2.05 1.57 3.80
N ALA A 101 1.43 2.74 3.94
CA ALA A 101 0.16 2.91 4.66
C ALA A 101 -0.77 3.81 3.87
N GLY A 102 -1.75 3.22 3.22
CA GLY A 102 -2.70 3.95 2.38
C GLY A 102 -4.04 3.25 2.22
N ILE A 103 -4.93 3.93 1.53
CA ILE A 103 -6.27 3.40 1.22
C ILE A 103 -6.23 2.45 0.01
N ALA A 104 -7.28 1.67 -0.17
CA ALA A 104 -7.40 0.70 -1.25
C ALA A 104 -8.87 0.39 -1.58
N GLY A 105 -9.11 -0.15 -2.76
CA GLY A 105 -10.31 -0.92 -3.05
C GLY A 105 -10.25 -2.29 -2.36
N VAL A 106 -11.38 -2.85 -1.97
CA VAL A 106 -11.46 -4.13 -1.25
C VAL A 106 -12.40 -5.11 -1.94
N ASP A 107 -12.00 -6.38 -1.95
CA ASP A 107 -12.88 -7.48 -2.36
C ASP A 107 -14.00 -7.67 -1.33
N PRO A 108 -15.27 -7.48 -1.70
CA PRO A 108 -16.40 -7.67 -0.80
C PRO A 108 -16.59 -9.13 -0.33
N ALA A 109 -15.95 -10.09 -1.00
CA ALA A 109 -15.97 -11.49 -0.56
C ALA A 109 -15.09 -11.73 0.68
N ASP A 110 -14.08 -10.89 0.91
CA ASP A 110 -13.07 -11.10 1.95
C ASP A 110 -13.15 -10.10 3.11
N ALA A 111 -13.48 -8.82 2.84
CA ALA A 111 -13.50 -7.81 3.87
C ALA A 111 -14.55 -6.71 3.63
N SER A 112 -14.78 -5.91 4.67
CA SER A 112 -15.71 -4.79 4.68
C SER A 112 -15.01 -3.45 4.53
N LEU A 113 -15.75 -2.42 4.12
CA LEU A 113 -15.27 -1.04 4.13
C LEU A 113 -14.77 -0.62 5.51
N GLY A 114 -13.65 0.09 5.55
CA GLY A 114 -12.95 0.51 6.76
C GLY A 114 -12.00 -0.56 7.33
N SER A 115 -12.02 -1.81 6.84
CA SER A 115 -11.09 -2.85 7.27
C SER A 115 -9.66 -2.55 6.85
N ALA A 116 -8.69 -3.07 7.60
CA ALA A 116 -7.26 -2.90 7.37
C ALA A 116 -6.59 -4.24 7.12
N ALA A 117 -5.86 -4.39 6.02
CA ALA A 117 -5.17 -5.62 5.65
C ALA A 117 -3.66 -5.46 5.62
N TRP A 118 -2.95 -6.40 6.26
CA TRP A 118 -1.51 -6.60 6.14
C TRP A 118 -1.22 -7.58 5.01
N ALA A 119 -0.48 -7.14 3.99
CA ALA A 119 -0.17 -8.00 2.85
C ALA A 119 1.01 -8.93 3.14
N ARG A 120 0.91 -10.20 2.70
CA ARG A 120 2.04 -11.14 2.58
C ARG A 120 2.61 -11.12 1.18
N HIS A 121 1.74 -10.98 0.19
CA HIS A 121 2.10 -10.87 -1.21
C HIS A 121 1.55 -9.59 -1.81
N VAL A 122 2.34 -8.99 -2.69
CA VAL A 122 1.90 -7.90 -3.55
C VAL A 122 2.22 -8.28 -4.98
N VAL A 123 1.22 -8.22 -5.85
CA VAL A 123 1.35 -8.63 -7.25
C VAL A 123 1.07 -7.46 -8.18
N GLU A 124 1.94 -7.30 -9.18
CA GLU A 124 1.81 -6.28 -10.22
C GLU A 124 0.67 -6.63 -11.20
N GLY A 125 -0.25 -5.69 -11.40
CA GLY A 125 -1.39 -5.86 -12.29
C GLY A 125 -1.16 -5.32 -13.71
N ASP A 126 -0.27 -4.33 -13.88
CA ASP A 126 -0.09 -3.65 -15.17
C ASP A 126 0.89 -4.37 -16.12
N LEU A 127 1.72 -5.29 -15.61
CA LEU A 127 2.73 -5.96 -16.41
C LEU A 127 2.13 -7.17 -17.15
N ALA A 128 1.34 -6.88 -18.17
CA ALA A 128 0.55 -7.85 -18.93
C ALA A 128 0.45 -7.48 -20.43
N HIS A 129 -0.03 -8.41 -21.25
CA HIS A 129 -0.71 -8.06 -22.49
C HIS A 129 -2.16 -7.74 -22.15
N GLU A 130 -2.69 -6.64 -22.64
CA GLU A 130 -4.09 -6.27 -22.51
C GLU A 130 -4.77 -6.29 -23.88
N PHE A 131 -5.88 -6.98 -23.99
CA PHE A 131 -6.74 -7.01 -25.17
C PHE A 131 -8.09 -6.40 -24.81
N ASP A 132 -8.66 -5.58 -25.70
CA ASP A 132 -10.00 -5.05 -25.52
C ASP A 132 -11.00 -6.21 -25.34
N ALA A 133 -11.86 -6.12 -24.32
CA ALA A 133 -12.82 -7.18 -24.01
C ALA A 133 -13.80 -7.50 -25.15
N ARG A 134 -13.92 -6.60 -26.15
CA ARG A 134 -14.75 -6.80 -27.33
C ARG A 134 -14.04 -7.59 -28.44
N GLU A 135 -12.72 -7.75 -28.34
CA GLU A 135 -11.87 -8.41 -29.35
C GLU A 135 -11.31 -9.77 -28.88
N ILE A 136 -11.60 -10.16 -27.63
CA ILE A 136 -11.14 -11.47 -27.11
C ILE A 136 -12.07 -12.61 -27.52
N PRO A 137 -11.54 -13.87 -27.58
CA PRO A 137 -12.37 -15.05 -27.78
C PRO A 137 -13.46 -15.19 -26.70
N PRO A 138 -14.66 -15.70 -27.03
CA PRO A 138 -15.76 -15.81 -26.07
C PRO A 138 -15.48 -16.69 -24.84
N ASP A 139 -14.51 -17.61 -24.94
CA ASP A 139 -14.08 -18.49 -23.86
C ASP A 139 -12.99 -17.90 -22.95
N TRP A 140 -12.51 -16.68 -23.24
CA TRP A 140 -11.56 -16.01 -22.38
C TRP A 140 -12.28 -15.27 -21.26
N PRO A 141 -11.90 -15.47 -20.00
CA PRO A 141 -12.53 -14.79 -18.86
C PRO A 141 -12.11 -13.32 -18.74
N THR A 142 -10.99 -12.93 -19.36
CA THR A 142 -10.38 -11.59 -19.28
C THR A 142 -9.55 -11.30 -20.52
N GLY A 143 -9.33 -10.01 -20.83
CA GLY A 143 -8.36 -9.56 -21.83
C GLY A 143 -6.91 -9.52 -21.32
N TYR A 144 -6.68 -9.76 -20.03
CA TYR A 144 -5.33 -9.72 -19.45
C TYR A 144 -4.63 -11.07 -19.61
N VAL A 145 -3.48 -11.05 -20.29
CA VAL A 145 -2.68 -12.25 -20.58
C VAL A 145 -1.28 -12.05 -20.00
N PRO A 146 -0.75 -13.00 -19.20
CA PRO A 146 0.58 -12.92 -18.65
C PRO A 146 1.64 -12.75 -19.74
N LEU A 147 2.64 -11.90 -19.53
CA LEU A 147 3.71 -11.69 -20.50
C LEU A 147 4.43 -13.02 -20.84
N GLY A 148 4.59 -13.28 -22.14
CA GLY A 148 5.16 -14.52 -22.67
C GLY A 148 4.16 -15.67 -22.75
N LYS A 149 2.87 -15.41 -22.52
CA LYS A 149 1.77 -16.34 -22.72
C LYS A 149 0.86 -15.89 -23.86
N ARG A 150 0.00 -16.80 -24.34
CA ARG A 150 -0.89 -16.56 -25.49
C ARG A 150 -2.36 -16.47 -25.11
N LYS A 151 -2.69 -16.85 -23.86
CA LYS A 151 -4.03 -16.80 -23.32
C LYS A 151 -4.01 -16.55 -21.80
N PRO A 152 -5.12 -16.09 -21.20
CA PRO A 152 -5.21 -15.92 -19.76
C PRO A 152 -4.85 -17.21 -19.02
N TYR A 153 -4.07 -17.08 -17.96
CA TYR A 153 -3.70 -18.14 -17.01
C TYR A 153 -3.10 -19.42 -17.63
N GLU A 154 -2.48 -19.30 -18.81
CA GLU A 154 -1.86 -20.43 -19.52
C GLU A 154 -0.77 -21.12 -18.72
N LEU A 155 -0.85 -22.46 -18.66
CA LEU A 155 0.17 -23.31 -18.00
C LEU A 155 1.18 -23.85 -19.02
N PRO A 156 2.44 -24.14 -18.62
CA PRO A 156 3.02 -23.79 -17.32
C PRO A 156 3.00 -22.27 -17.11
N ARG A 157 3.04 -21.83 -15.84
CA ARG A 157 2.98 -20.40 -15.51
C ARG A 157 4.08 -19.60 -16.20
N ALA A 158 3.83 -18.31 -16.39
CA ALA A 158 4.83 -17.38 -16.89
C ALA A 158 6.03 -17.30 -15.93
N THR A 159 7.24 -17.18 -16.48
CA THR A 159 8.42 -16.88 -15.67
C THR A 159 8.26 -15.51 -15.03
N LEU A 160 8.43 -15.44 -13.72
CA LEU A 160 8.34 -14.18 -12.98
C LEU A 160 9.41 -13.20 -13.48
N ARG A 161 9.01 -11.97 -13.68
CA ARG A 161 9.88 -10.86 -14.00
C ARG A 161 10.18 -10.04 -12.74
N PRO A 162 11.32 -9.36 -12.65
CA PRO A 162 11.60 -8.45 -11.55
C PRO A 162 10.47 -7.41 -11.40
N GLY A 163 9.97 -7.25 -10.17
CA GLY A 163 8.87 -6.34 -9.88
C GLY A 163 7.46 -6.89 -10.11
N GLN A 164 7.30 -8.16 -10.46
CA GLN A 164 5.99 -8.75 -10.73
C GLN A 164 5.31 -9.34 -9.50
N VAL A 165 6.08 -9.94 -8.61
CA VAL A 165 5.58 -10.51 -7.34
C VAL A 165 6.55 -10.17 -6.24
N PHE A 166 6.03 -9.66 -5.15
CA PHE A 166 6.76 -9.41 -3.91
C PHE A 166 6.18 -10.27 -2.81
N THR A 167 7.05 -11.08 -2.18
CA THR A 167 6.71 -11.83 -0.97
C THR A 167 7.36 -11.14 0.21
N LEU A 168 6.55 -10.58 1.09
CA LEU A 168 7.01 -9.84 2.26
C LEU A 168 7.49 -10.81 3.36
N ASN A 169 8.25 -10.28 4.31
CA ASN A 169 8.74 -11.06 5.45
C ASN A 169 7.55 -11.56 6.29
N ARG A 170 7.26 -12.84 6.18
CA ARG A 170 6.12 -13.48 6.81
C ARG A 170 6.08 -13.26 8.32
N GLY A 171 7.21 -13.42 9.00
CA GLY A 171 7.28 -13.24 10.46
C GLY A 171 6.96 -11.79 10.86
N LEU A 172 7.46 -10.81 10.10
CA LEU A 172 7.18 -9.40 10.33
C LEU A 172 5.70 -9.07 10.09
N VAL A 173 5.09 -9.61 9.03
CA VAL A 173 3.65 -9.43 8.75
C VAL A 173 2.78 -10.07 9.81
N GLU A 174 3.08 -11.30 10.21
CA GLU A 174 2.33 -12.00 11.28
C GLU A 174 2.46 -11.29 12.63
N TRP A 175 3.63 -10.74 12.93
CA TRP A 175 3.85 -9.92 14.12
C TRP A 175 3.03 -8.62 14.06
N ALA A 176 3.04 -7.90 12.94
CA ALA A 176 2.27 -6.68 12.77
C ALA A 176 0.76 -6.95 12.92
N HIS A 177 0.26 -8.03 12.32
CA HIS A 177 -1.13 -8.44 12.48
C HIS A 177 -1.46 -8.80 13.94
N ALA A 178 -0.65 -9.62 14.60
CA ALA A 178 -0.87 -10.00 16.00
C ALA A 178 -0.90 -8.80 16.96
N LEU A 179 -0.06 -7.78 16.67
CA LEU A 179 -0.01 -6.54 17.43
C LEU A 179 -1.26 -5.65 17.23
N THR A 180 -1.93 -5.79 16.09
CA THR A 180 -2.97 -4.85 15.64
C THR A 180 -4.35 -5.46 15.45
N GLN A 181 -4.52 -6.78 15.49
CA GLN A 181 -5.79 -7.47 15.22
C GLN A 181 -6.97 -7.01 16.11
N ASP A 182 -6.66 -6.51 17.31
CA ASP A 182 -7.65 -6.02 18.27
C ASP A 182 -7.78 -4.48 18.27
N VAL A 183 -7.12 -3.79 17.33
CA VAL A 183 -7.26 -2.35 17.19
C VAL A 183 -8.67 -2.04 16.69
N GLU A 184 -9.39 -1.22 17.46
CA GLU A 184 -10.69 -0.72 17.05
C GLU A 184 -10.54 0.21 15.84
N VAL A 185 -11.03 -0.24 14.69
CA VAL A 185 -11.06 0.57 13.46
C VAL A 185 -12.38 1.32 13.34
N PRO A 186 -12.37 2.53 12.78
CA PRO A 186 -13.56 3.38 12.74
C PRO A 186 -14.71 2.75 11.94
N ASP A 187 -15.90 2.87 12.46
CA ASP A 187 -17.14 2.57 11.75
C ASP A 187 -18.06 3.79 11.75
N SER A 188 -18.84 3.95 10.72
CA SER A 188 -19.79 5.05 10.60
C SER A 188 -21.13 4.57 10.07
N GLU A 189 -22.16 5.41 10.26
CA GLU A 189 -23.46 5.13 9.66
C GLU A 189 -23.40 5.12 8.12
N GLY A 190 -22.57 5.98 7.52
CA GLY A 190 -22.32 5.96 6.08
C GLY A 190 -21.76 4.62 5.61
N LEU A 191 -20.74 4.09 6.30
CA LEU A 191 -20.19 2.78 6.01
C LEU A 191 -21.22 1.67 6.17
N ARG A 192 -22.00 1.70 7.25
CA ARG A 192 -23.06 0.70 7.47
C ARG A 192 -24.11 0.69 6.36
N ARG A 193 -24.53 1.87 5.89
CA ARG A 193 -25.46 1.98 4.76
C ARG A 193 -24.90 1.42 3.47
N LEU A 194 -23.62 1.67 3.18
CA LEU A 194 -22.95 1.12 2.00
C LEU A 194 -22.83 -0.40 2.08
N ARG A 195 -22.36 -0.92 3.22
CA ARG A 195 -22.24 -2.36 3.45
C ARG A 195 -23.56 -3.10 3.32
N ALA A 196 -24.67 -2.50 3.74
CA ALA A 196 -25.99 -3.09 3.65
C ALA A 196 -26.46 -3.37 2.21
N ARG A 197 -25.83 -2.75 1.19
CA ARG A 197 -26.11 -3.04 -0.23
C ARG A 197 -25.51 -4.38 -0.68
N TYR A 198 -24.52 -4.91 0.05
CA TYR A 198 -23.79 -6.14 -0.28
C TYR A 198 -24.45 -7.37 0.37
N ASP A 199 -25.78 -7.42 0.36
CA ASP A 199 -26.53 -8.56 0.90
C ASP A 199 -26.09 -9.87 0.21
N GLY A 200 -25.96 -10.92 1.03
CA GLY A 200 -25.43 -12.22 0.58
C GLY A 200 -23.88 -12.32 0.60
N LEU A 201 -23.15 -11.26 0.95
CA LEU A 201 -21.69 -11.24 1.11
C LEU A 201 -21.33 -10.99 2.59
N PRO A 202 -21.23 -12.05 3.42
CA PRO A 202 -21.08 -11.89 4.87
C PRO A 202 -19.85 -11.08 5.28
N ALA A 203 -18.73 -11.21 4.57
CA ALA A 203 -17.51 -10.47 4.87
C ALA A 203 -17.69 -8.96 4.63
N ALA A 204 -18.34 -8.56 3.54
CA ALA A 204 -18.63 -7.16 3.24
C ALA A 204 -19.56 -6.53 4.29
N MET A 205 -20.50 -7.29 4.83
CA MET A 205 -21.51 -6.79 5.78
C MET A 205 -20.99 -6.64 7.21
N ARG A 206 -19.83 -7.19 7.55
CA ARG A 206 -19.24 -7.09 8.90
C ARG A 206 -18.88 -5.64 9.25
N ALA A 207 -18.79 -5.37 10.56
CA ALA A 207 -18.05 -4.20 11.04
C ALA A 207 -16.58 -4.27 10.56
N PRO A 208 -15.88 -3.13 10.38
CA PRO A 208 -14.49 -3.10 10.00
C PRO A 208 -13.59 -3.90 10.95
N PHE A 209 -12.55 -4.52 10.44
CA PHE A 209 -11.62 -5.35 11.21
C PHE A 209 -10.22 -5.36 10.58
N VAL A 210 -9.25 -5.83 11.36
CA VAL A 210 -7.87 -6.03 10.87
C VAL A 210 -7.66 -7.49 10.46
N LEU A 211 -7.03 -7.70 9.29
CA LEU A 211 -6.78 -9.03 8.76
C LEU A 211 -5.42 -9.13 8.08
N ILE A 212 -5.04 -10.34 7.71
CA ILE A 212 -4.01 -10.58 6.70
C ILE A 212 -4.71 -10.82 5.37
N GLY A 213 -4.30 -10.08 4.33
CA GLY A 213 -4.90 -10.18 3.00
C GLY A 213 -3.98 -9.55 1.96
N ASP A 214 -3.81 -10.24 0.83
CA ASP A 214 -2.81 -9.86 -0.17
C ASP A 214 -3.32 -8.75 -1.10
N ALA A 215 -2.37 -8.01 -1.69
CA ALA A 215 -2.66 -6.85 -2.49
C ALA A 215 -2.27 -7.04 -3.96
N MET A 216 -3.08 -6.46 -4.85
CA MET A 216 -2.69 -6.18 -6.22
C MET A 216 -2.39 -4.70 -6.36
N ALA A 217 -1.31 -4.35 -7.07
CA ALA A 217 -1.01 -2.97 -7.41
C ALA A 217 -1.10 -2.76 -8.93
N SER A 218 -1.82 -1.72 -9.33
CA SER A 218 -2.00 -1.32 -10.72
C SER A 218 -2.15 0.20 -10.76
N SER A 219 -1.43 0.88 -11.65
CA SER A 219 -1.61 2.32 -11.85
C SER A 219 -2.97 2.67 -12.44
N THR A 220 -3.68 1.69 -12.99
CA THR A 220 -5.06 1.84 -13.42
C THR A 220 -5.99 1.65 -12.22
N PHE A 221 -6.81 2.69 -11.92
CA PHE A 221 -7.96 2.50 -11.03
C PHE A 221 -9.04 1.72 -11.79
N TRP A 222 -9.32 0.51 -11.35
CA TRP A 222 -10.33 -0.35 -11.95
C TRP A 222 -11.47 -0.67 -10.97
N HIS A 223 -12.62 -0.99 -11.50
CA HIS A 223 -13.81 -1.35 -10.73
C HIS A 223 -14.72 -2.28 -11.53
N GLY A 224 -15.22 -3.34 -10.91
CA GLY A 224 -16.18 -4.24 -11.53
C GLY A 224 -16.00 -5.70 -11.19
N ALA A 225 -17.09 -6.48 -11.20
CA ALA A 225 -17.06 -7.89 -10.83
C ALA A 225 -16.12 -8.75 -11.70
N ARG A 226 -15.96 -8.42 -12.99
CA ARG A 226 -15.04 -9.12 -13.88
C ARG A 226 -13.58 -8.77 -13.57
N MET A 227 -13.31 -7.52 -13.19
CA MET A 227 -12.00 -7.08 -12.78
C MET A 227 -11.61 -7.68 -11.42
N ASN A 228 -12.54 -7.75 -10.48
CA ASN A 228 -12.34 -8.47 -9.21
C ASN A 228 -12.01 -9.96 -9.45
N ALA A 229 -12.76 -10.63 -10.31
CA ALA A 229 -12.48 -12.01 -10.69
C ALA A 229 -11.07 -12.16 -11.33
N TRP A 230 -10.70 -11.22 -12.20
CA TRP A 230 -9.35 -11.16 -12.76
C TRP A 230 -8.28 -10.99 -11.67
N ALA A 231 -8.44 -10.07 -10.74
CA ALA A 231 -7.50 -9.82 -9.66
C ALA A 231 -7.29 -11.07 -8.80
N ASN A 232 -8.38 -11.74 -8.41
CA ASN A 232 -8.35 -12.99 -7.67
C ASN A 232 -7.54 -14.08 -8.40
N GLU A 233 -7.86 -14.33 -9.67
CA GLU A 233 -7.15 -15.35 -10.46
C GLU A 233 -5.72 -14.93 -10.82
N TRP A 234 -5.45 -13.64 -10.98
CA TRP A 234 -4.12 -13.10 -11.26
C TRP A 234 -3.16 -13.35 -10.10
N LEU A 235 -3.59 -13.06 -8.87
CA LEU A 235 -2.79 -13.35 -7.69
C LEU A 235 -2.55 -14.86 -7.53
N ARG A 236 -3.61 -15.66 -7.66
CA ARG A 236 -3.49 -17.13 -7.61
C ARG A 236 -2.52 -17.66 -8.65
N TYR A 237 -2.61 -17.16 -9.89
CA TYR A 237 -1.73 -17.58 -10.99
C TYR A 237 -0.28 -17.28 -10.67
N TYR A 238 0.06 -16.09 -10.23
CA TYR A 238 1.45 -15.68 -10.02
C TYR A 238 2.07 -16.19 -8.71
N THR A 239 1.28 -16.54 -7.72
CA THR A 239 1.76 -17.01 -6.41
C THR A 239 1.58 -18.51 -6.18
N ASN A 240 1.27 -19.31 -7.20
CA ASN A 240 0.95 -20.74 -7.07
C ASN A 240 -0.24 -21.04 -6.14
N GLY A 241 -1.19 -20.12 -6.03
CA GLY A 241 -2.34 -20.26 -5.16
C GLY A 241 -2.10 -19.89 -3.70
N GLU A 242 -0.91 -19.35 -3.36
CA GLU A 242 -0.58 -18.99 -1.98
C GLU A 242 -1.23 -17.66 -1.54
N ALA A 243 -1.39 -16.70 -2.47
CA ALA A 243 -2.01 -15.42 -2.16
C ALA A 243 -3.53 -15.50 -2.14
N ASN A 244 -4.13 -14.78 -1.19
CA ASN A 244 -5.54 -14.44 -1.17
C ASN A 244 -5.70 -12.94 -1.48
N TYR A 245 -6.21 -12.61 -2.65
CA TYR A 245 -6.47 -11.23 -3.04
C TYR A 245 -7.54 -10.62 -2.12
N VAL A 246 -7.23 -9.49 -1.52
CA VAL A 246 -8.15 -8.74 -0.65
C VAL A 246 -8.19 -7.26 -1.00
N MET A 247 -7.03 -6.67 -1.34
CA MET A 247 -6.92 -5.22 -1.57
C MET A 247 -6.34 -4.90 -2.94
N THR A 248 -6.83 -3.83 -3.56
CA THR A 248 -6.22 -3.26 -4.78
C THR A 248 -5.80 -1.82 -4.52
N ALA A 249 -4.55 -1.52 -4.87
CA ALA A 249 -3.92 -0.22 -4.70
C ALA A 249 -3.12 0.17 -5.94
N MET A 250 -2.46 1.32 -5.94
CA MET A 250 -1.85 1.85 -7.16
C MET A 250 -0.33 2.06 -7.06
N GLU A 251 0.32 1.80 -5.91
CA GLU A 251 1.71 2.23 -5.67
C GLU A 251 2.64 1.15 -5.09
N ASP A 252 2.09 0.04 -4.59
CA ASP A 252 2.85 -0.89 -3.76
C ASP A 252 4.00 -1.52 -4.51
N THR A 253 3.80 -1.95 -5.76
CA THR A 253 4.84 -2.59 -6.54
C THR A 253 5.93 -1.61 -6.96
N GLY A 254 5.59 -0.36 -7.22
CA GLY A 254 6.57 0.71 -7.45
C GLY A 254 7.45 0.95 -6.23
N THR A 255 6.83 1.07 -5.06
CA THR A 255 7.53 1.23 -3.78
C THR A 255 8.45 0.03 -3.49
N LEU A 256 7.91 -1.19 -3.54
CA LEU A 256 8.66 -2.40 -3.24
C LEU A 256 9.79 -2.65 -4.24
N ARG A 257 9.57 -2.34 -5.53
CA ARG A 257 10.64 -2.44 -6.53
C ARG A 257 11.78 -1.46 -6.27
N ALA A 258 11.47 -0.23 -5.89
CA ALA A 258 12.49 0.73 -5.49
C ALA A 258 13.28 0.23 -4.26
N LEU A 259 12.60 -0.32 -3.26
CA LEU A 259 13.25 -0.91 -2.08
C LEU A 259 14.19 -2.07 -2.44
N GLU A 260 13.81 -2.94 -3.38
CA GLU A 260 14.73 -3.98 -3.88
C GLU A 260 15.99 -3.38 -4.51
N LEU A 261 15.85 -2.35 -5.34
CA LEU A 261 16.96 -1.73 -6.05
C LEU A 261 17.92 -1.00 -5.09
N ILE A 262 17.40 -0.19 -4.17
CA ILE A 262 18.24 0.48 -3.17
C ILE A 262 18.79 -0.51 -2.15
N GLY A 263 18.11 -1.64 -1.92
CA GLY A 263 18.61 -2.76 -1.12
C GLY A 263 19.81 -3.45 -1.78
N GLN A 264 19.74 -3.70 -3.09
CA GLN A 264 20.89 -4.22 -3.88
C GLN A 264 22.09 -3.26 -3.83
N ALA A 265 21.84 -1.96 -3.73
CA ALA A 265 22.88 -0.94 -3.53
C ALA A 265 23.33 -0.82 -2.07
N GLY A 266 22.87 -1.68 -1.16
CA GLY A 266 23.23 -1.68 0.26
C GLY A 266 22.67 -0.51 1.07
N ARG A 267 21.63 0.16 0.58
CA ARG A 267 21.06 1.37 1.19
C ARG A 267 19.93 1.09 2.17
N CYS A 268 19.21 -0.04 2.01
CA CYS A 268 18.17 -0.50 2.94
C CYS A 268 18.12 -2.03 3.01
N ASP A 269 17.30 -2.58 3.90
CA ASP A 269 16.93 -4.00 3.91
C ASP A 269 15.45 -4.14 3.47
N PRO A 270 15.18 -4.61 2.24
CA PRO A 270 13.80 -4.78 1.75
C PRO A 270 12.94 -5.72 2.59
N ARG A 271 13.55 -6.63 3.37
CA ARG A 271 12.83 -7.55 4.26
C ARG A 271 12.22 -6.85 5.48
N ARG A 272 12.50 -5.54 5.66
CA ARG A 272 11.92 -4.69 6.70
C ARG A 272 10.75 -3.85 6.20
N ALA A 273 10.18 -4.23 5.06
CA ALA A 273 9.00 -3.60 4.49
C ALA A 273 7.72 -4.27 4.99
N LEU A 274 6.71 -3.45 5.24
CA LEU A 274 5.32 -3.80 5.53
C LEU A 274 4.40 -3.04 4.59
N VAL A 275 3.32 -3.67 4.16
CA VAL A 275 2.25 -3.02 3.39
C VAL A 275 0.95 -3.18 4.15
N LEU A 276 0.36 -2.04 4.50
CA LEU A 276 -0.94 -1.89 5.15
C LEU A 276 -1.87 -1.14 4.20
N ARG A 277 -2.95 -1.77 3.79
CA ARG A 277 -3.99 -1.13 2.99
C ARG A 277 -5.32 -1.15 3.71
N THR A 278 -6.11 -0.07 3.57
CA THR A 278 -7.37 0.11 4.26
C THR A 278 -8.50 0.40 3.28
N ALA A 279 -9.63 -0.26 3.48
CA ALA A 279 -10.72 -0.34 2.54
C ALA A 279 -11.52 0.97 2.45
N SER A 280 -11.30 1.77 1.40
CA SER A 280 -12.03 3.00 1.13
C SER A 280 -13.28 2.81 0.26
N ASN A 281 -13.25 1.82 -0.63
CA ASN A 281 -14.33 1.47 -1.54
C ASN A 281 -14.31 -0.03 -1.81
N TYR A 282 -15.43 -0.60 -2.20
CA TYR A 282 -15.42 -1.94 -2.80
C TYR A 282 -14.91 -1.86 -4.23
N ASP A 283 -14.15 -2.86 -4.67
CA ASP A 283 -13.60 -2.96 -6.02
C ASP A 283 -14.61 -3.54 -7.03
N SER A 284 -15.74 -4.04 -6.55
CA SER A 284 -16.81 -4.59 -7.37
C SER A 284 -18.19 -4.12 -6.91
N PRO A 285 -19.19 -4.12 -7.81
CA PRO A 285 -20.54 -3.67 -7.49
C PRO A 285 -21.24 -4.61 -6.50
N TRP A 286 -22.20 -4.06 -5.75
CA TRP A 286 -23.13 -4.87 -4.96
C TRP A 286 -24.03 -5.73 -5.88
N PRO A 287 -24.62 -6.82 -5.38
CA PRO A 287 -25.48 -7.70 -6.17
C PRO A 287 -26.61 -6.94 -6.90
N GLY A 288 -26.69 -7.13 -8.20
CA GLY A 288 -27.69 -6.50 -9.06
C GLY A 288 -27.32 -5.12 -9.63
N ALA A 289 -26.25 -4.48 -9.16
CA ALA A 289 -25.78 -3.23 -9.73
C ALA A 289 -24.79 -3.43 -10.89
N SER A 290 -24.73 -2.49 -11.80
CA SER A 290 -23.67 -2.40 -12.79
C SER A 290 -22.41 -1.78 -12.16
N ALA A 291 -21.23 -2.02 -12.77
CA ALA A 291 -19.97 -1.41 -12.32
C ALA A 291 -20.03 0.13 -12.36
N VAL A 292 -20.64 0.69 -13.40
CA VAL A 292 -20.78 2.14 -13.55
C VAL A 292 -21.71 2.73 -12.49
N GLU A 293 -22.84 2.08 -12.21
CA GLU A 293 -23.77 2.50 -11.16
C GLU A 293 -23.11 2.46 -9.77
N SER A 294 -22.39 1.38 -9.48
CA SER A 294 -21.71 1.22 -8.21
C SER A 294 -20.60 2.27 -8.02
N LEU A 295 -19.73 2.47 -9.03
CA LEU A 295 -18.66 3.45 -8.95
C LEU A 295 -19.20 4.89 -8.78
N ASN A 296 -20.30 5.21 -9.44
CA ASN A 296 -20.90 6.55 -9.39
C ASN A 296 -21.97 6.71 -8.29
N SER A 297 -22.11 5.74 -7.40
CA SER A 297 -23.14 5.78 -6.35
C SER A 297 -22.93 6.87 -5.29
N GLU A 298 -21.73 7.40 -5.19
CA GLU A 298 -21.39 8.55 -4.37
C GLU A 298 -20.83 9.66 -5.25
N ALA A 299 -21.07 10.92 -4.89
CA ALA A 299 -20.56 12.04 -5.65
C ALA A 299 -19.02 12.06 -5.64
N PRO A 300 -18.36 12.49 -6.72
CA PRO A 300 -16.91 12.56 -6.77
C PRO A 300 -16.33 13.32 -5.58
N GLY A 301 -15.35 12.72 -4.90
CA GLY A 301 -14.70 13.30 -3.73
C GLY A 301 -15.49 13.22 -2.42
N THR A 302 -16.64 12.54 -2.39
CA THR A 302 -17.47 12.34 -1.18
C THR A 302 -17.56 10.89 -0.73
N PHE A 303 -16.58 10.07 -1.07
CA PHE A 303 -16.58 8.65 -0.69
C PHE A 303 -16.71 8.48 0.82
N SER A 304 -17.79 7.84 1.24
CA SER A 304 -18.09 7.60 2.67
C SER A 304 -17.00 6.77 3.36
N GLY A 305 -16.28 5.96 2.60
CA GLY A 305 -15.16 5.15 3.08
C GLY A 305 -13.85 5.91 3.23
N LEU A 306 -13.68 7.10 2.62
CA LEU A 306 -12.40 7.80 2.60
C LEU A 306 -11.88 8.10 4.01
N LEU A 307 -12.59 8.92 4.78
CA LEU A 307 -12.13 9.35 6.10
C LEU A 307 -11.97 8.16 7.07
N PRO A 308 -12.92 7.21 7.19
CA PRO A 308 -12.71 6.03 8.02
C PRO A 308 -11.49 5.18 7.62
N SER A 309 -11.20 5.05 6.33
CA SER A 309 -10.03 4.29 5.88
C SER A 309 -8.71 5.00 6.18
N LEU A 310 -8.64 6.32 6.00
CA LEU A 310 -7.48 7.13 6.41
C LEU A 310 -7.22 7.03 7.92
N GLU A 311 -8.29 7.11 8.71
CA GLU A 311 -8.25 6.94 10.16
C GLU A 311 -7.76 5.53 10.54
N ALA A 312 -8.25 4.48 9.86
CA ALA A 312 -7.84 3.11 10.08
C ALA A 312 -6.37 2.89 9.74
N ALA A 313 -5.89 3.44 8.61
CA ALA A 313 -4.48 3.37 8.21
C ALA A 313 -3.56 3.96 9.28
N HIS A 314 -3.92 5.12 9.82
CA HIS A 314 -3.16 5.72 10.92
C HIS A 314 -3.27 4.90 12.22
N ARG A 315 -4.48 4.53 12.67
CA ARG A 315 -4.66 3.81 13.96
C ARG A 315 -3.92 2.48 13.99
N VAL A 316 -4.07 1.69 12.92
CA VAL A 316 -3.43 0.37 12.80
C VAL A 316 -1.93 0.52 12.57
N GLY A 317 -1.52 1.36 11.63
CA GLY A 317 -0.12 1.56 11.28
C GLY A 317 0.69 2.22 12.39
N SER A 318 0.17 3.23 13.07
CA SER A 318 0.88 3.93 14.16
C SER A 318 1.16 3.03 15.35
N ARG A 319 0.31 2.01 15.60
CA ARG A 319 0.58 1.00 16.62
C ARG A 319 1.89 0.26 16.33
N VAL A 320 2.11 -0.11 15.06
CA VAL A 320 3.34 -0.78 14.62
C VAL A 320 4.53 0.18 14.67
N VAL A 321 4.37 1.42 14.19
CA VAL A 321 5.44 2.44 14.19
C VAL A 321 5.92 2.71 15.62
N ARG A 322 5.00 2.95 16.55
CA ARG A 322 5.32 3.23 17.95
C ARG A 322 6.02 2.05 18.64
N GLU A 323 5.58 0.82 18.36
CA GLU A 323 6.23 -0.39 18.92
C GLU A 323 7.66 -0.56 18.37
N LEU A 324 7.86 -0.34 17.06
CA LEU A 324 9.18 -0.41 16.44
C LEU A 324 10.13 0.66 17.02
N VAL A 325 9.64 1.88 17.24
CA VAL A 325 10.44 2.98 17.81
C VAL A 325 10.76 2.71 19.26
N ALA A 326 9.79 2.29 20.08
CA ALA A 326 9.96 2.01 21.50
C ALA A 326 10.89 0.80 21.76
N GLY A 327 10.76 -0.24 20.94
CA GLY A 327 11.58 -1.46 21.03
C GLY A 327 12.85 -1.43 20.18
N TRP A 328 13.33 -0.24 19.79
CA TRP A 328 14.41 -0.09 18.80
C TRP A 328 15.69 -0.86 19.17
N ASP A 329 16.11 -0.85 20.42
CA ASP A 329 17.33 -1.55 20.87
C ASP A 329 17.34 -3.04 20.47
N ARG A 330 16.15 -3.65 20.40
CA ARG A 330 15.94 -5.02 19.92
C ARG A 330 15.72 -5.08 18.42
N TYR A 331 14.87 -4.21 17.91
CA TYR A 331 14.39 -4.28 16.52
C TYR A 331 15.39 -3.72 15.50
N GLU A 332 16.38 -2.94 15.92
CA GLU A 332 17.46 -2.50 15.04
C GLU A 332 18.22 -3.68 14.43
N THR A 333 18.52 -4.70 15.24
CA THR A 333 19.33 -5.85 14.82
C THR A 333 18.51 -7.09 14.46
N THR A 334 17.37 -7.28 15.13
CA THR A 334 16.53 -8.48 14.97
C THR A 334 15.13 -8.05 14.58
N SER A 335 14.71 -8.40 13.35
CA SER A 335 13.34 -8.09 12.89
C SER A 335 12.31 -8.80 13.76
N PRO A 336 11.19 -8.13 14.13
CA PRO A 336 10.08 -8.80 14.79
C PRO A 336 9.63 -10.05 14.03
N GLY A 337 9.23 -11.09 14.76
CA GLY A 337 8.80 -12.35 14.15
C GLY A 337 9.92 -13.21 13.52
N SER A 338 11.17 -12.76 13.56
CA SER A 338 12.31 -13.62 13.19
C SER A 338 12.50 -14.69 14.28
N ARG A 339 12.45 -15.96 13.89
CA ARG A 339 12.83 -17.11 14.71
C ARG A 339 14.24 -17.55 14.38
#